data_cef912abed147450ab3f8e510bd21b98
#
_entry.id   cef912abed147450ab3f8e510bd21b98
#
_cell.length_a   1.000
_cell.length_b   1.000
_cell.length_c   1.000
_cell.angle_alpha   90.00
_cell.angle_beta   90.00
_cell.angle_gamma   90.00
#
_symmetry.space_group_name_H-M   'P 1'
#
loop_
_entity.id
_entity.type
_entity.pdbx_description
1 polymer ?
#
loop_
_entity_poly.entity_id
_entity_poly.type
_entity_poly.pdbx_seq_one_letter_code
_entity_poly.pdbx_strand_id
1 'polypeptide(L)'
;MRVLVTGACGQIGSELVPLLRKKYGKENVVASDIVVEKLEKLSEPYEVLNVLDREKLDAIIKEYEIDVIYHLAAILSAKGEENPQLCFQVNVNGVYNVLEAARLGGVEKIIIPSTIAVFGPETPDYPKEVTILKPRTMYGISKVFAELAGEYYYNKYGLDVRGVRLPGVISWKTPPGGGTTDYAVEAFYAAIEKGHYTYFVSEDTTLPMMYMPDALKALTQLAEADPTRLRFRFYNVVGMSFSAKELTEVIKKLIPHFTADYKPDERQKIAESWPSHIDDSAAREDWDWKPDWDLERMAKDMIENLSKKLGKSV
;
A
#
# COMPACT_ATOMS: atom_id res chain seq x y z
N MET A 1 5.06 19.08 13.90
CA MET A 1 5.45 18.01 12.94
C MET A 1 4.83 18.34 11.61
N ARG A 2 5.64 18.60 10.61
CA ARG A 2 5.24 18.96 9.24
C ARG A 2 5.48 17.76 8.34
N VAL A 3 4.47 17.39 7.59
CA VAL A 3 4.43 16.12 6.84
C VAL A 3 4.27 16.38 5.35
N LEU A 4 5.08 15.72 4.52
CA LEU A 4 4.89 15.63 3.08
C LEU A 4 4.37 14.23 2.73
N VAL A 5 3.31 14.15 1.93
CA VAL A 5 2.81 12.89 1.37
C VAL A 5 2.98 12.94 -0.15
N THR A 6 3.87 12.12 -0.70
CA THR A 6 4.00 11.95 -2.15
C THR A 6 3.07 10.85 -2.65
N GLY A 7 2.53 10.96 -3.86
CA GLY A 7 1.53 10.01 -4.33
C GLY A 7 0.19 10.14 -3.58
N ALA A 8 -0.12 11.34 -3.14
CA ALA A 8 -1.28 11.66 -2.30
C ALA A 8 -2.64 11.36 -2.96
N CYS A 9 -2.68 11.30 -4.28
CA CYS A 9 -3.90 11.01 -5.06
C CYS A 9 -4.12 9.51 -5.33
N GLY A 10 -3.19 8.66 -4.90
CA GLY A 10 -3.30 7.20 -5.01
C GLY A 10 -4.31 6.60 -4.02
N GLN A 11 -4.46 5.27 -4.08
CA GLN A 11 -5.39 4.53 -3.22
C GLN A 11 -5.14 4.80 -1.73
N ILE A 12 -3.90 4.62 -1.26
CA ILE A 12 -3.54 4.86 0.14
C ILE A 12 -3.49 6.36 0.44
N GLY A 13 -2.87 7.15 -0.44
CA GLY A 13 -2.65 8.58 -0.22
C GLY A 13 -3.93 9.38 -0.02
N SER A 14 -4.96 9.11 -0.83
CA SER A 14 -6.26 9.79 -0.75
C SER A 14 -7.00 9.57 0.59
N GLU A 15 -6.68 8.51 1.30
CA GLU A 15 -7.22 8.22 2.64
C GLU A 15 -6.24 8.60 3.77
N LEU A 16 -4.93 8.50 3.51
CA LEU A 16 -3.90 8.86 4.49
C LEU A 16 -3.84 10.37 4.74
N VAL A 17 -3.90 11.18 3.67
CA VAL A 17 -3.83 12.65 3.81
C VAL A 17 -4.92 13.21 4.75
N PRO A 18 -6.21 12.87 4.58
CA PRO A 18 -7.23 13.33 5.54
C PRO A 18 -6.99 12.84 6.97
N LEU A 19 -6.50 11.61 7.13
CA LEU A 19 -6.18 11.04 8.45
C LEU A 19 -5.07 11.85 9.13
N LEU A 20 -3.96 12.10 8.42
CA LEU A 20 -2.84 12.87 8.94
C LEU A 20 -3.22 14.32 9.25
N ARG A 21 -4.04 14.95 8.38
CA ARG A 21 -4.57 16.30 8.60
C ARG A 21 -5.44 16.40 9.85
N LYS A 22 -6.27 15.39 10.09
CA LYS A 22 -7.04 15.31 11.34
C LYS A 22 -6.15 15.20 12.57
N LYS A 23 -5.00 14.52 12.44
CA LYS A 23 -4.08 14.25 13.54
C LYS A 23 -3.12 15.40 13.83
N TYR A 24 -2.56 16.01 12.80
CA TYR A 24 -1.48 17.00 12.93
C TYR A 24 -1.88 18.45 12.59
N GLY A 25 -3.10 18.66 12.16
CA GLY A 25 -3.56 19.93 11.61
C GLY A 25 -3.43 19.97 10.09
N LYS A 26 -4.41 20.59 9.42
CA LYS A 26 -4.49 20.63 7.96
C LYS A 26 -3.26 21.31 7.34
N GLU A 27 -2.84 22.42 7.92
CA GLU A 27 -1.73 23.28 7.50
C GLU A 27 -0.35 22.59 7.61
N ASN A 28 -0.27 21.52 8.41
CA ASN A 28 0.95 20.78 8.66
C ASN A 28 1.12 19.54 7.75
N VAL A 29 0.20 19.30 6.81
CA VAL A 29 0.24 18.13 5.94
C VAL A 29 0.11 18.55 4.48
N VAL A 30 1.23 18.56 3.77
CA VAL A 30 1.33 18.87 2.35
C VAL A 30 1.08 17.62 1.54
N ALA A 31 0.02 17.63 0.73
CA ALA A 31 -0.25 16.56 -0.24
C ALA A 31 0.53 16.83 -1.53
N SER A 32 1.16 15.82 -2.12
CA SER A 32 1.80 15.99 -3.42
C SER A 32 1.56 14.84 -4.37
N ASP A 33 1.34 15.16 -5.64
CA ASP A 33 1.08 14.21 -6.72
C ASP A 33 1.32 14.90 -8.07
N ILE A 34 1.27 14.13 -9.15
CA ILE A 34 1.32 14.67 -10.52
C ILE A 34 -0.06 15.02 -11.08
N VAL A 35 -1.15 14.59 -10.43
CA VAL A 35 -2.54 14.71 -10.90
C VAL A 35 -3.23 15.91 -10.25
N VAL A 36 -3.18 17.05 -10.92
CA VAL A 36 -3.68 18.36 -10.41
C VAL A 36 -5.14 18.30 -9.97
N GLU A 37 -6.04 17.77 -10.82
CA GLU A 37 -7.49 17.74 -10.56
C GLU A 37 -7.87 16.90 -9.33
N LYS A 38 -7.01 15.93 -8.96
CA LYS A 38 -7.19 15.16 -7.73
C LYS A 38 -6.63 15.87 -6.51
N LEU A 39 -5.51 16.59 -6.67
CA LEU A 39 -4.94 17.41 -5.60
C LEU A 39 -5.90 18.52 -5.17
N GLU A 40 -6.55 19.19 -6.11
CA GLU A 40 -7.56 20.21 -5.83
C GLU A 40 -8.70 19.67 -4.94
N LYS A 41 -9.12 18.42 -5.17
CA LYS A 41 -10.13 17.75 -4.33
C LYS A 41 -9.64 17.43 -2.91
N LEU A 42 -8.34 17.25 -2.72
CA LEU A 42 -7.74 17.11 -1.40
C LEU A 42 -7.61 18.44 -0.66
N SER A 43 -7.79 19.57 -1.36
CA SER A 43 -7.61 20.93 -0.87
C SER A 43 -6.17 21.23 -0.38
N GLU A 44 -5.87 22.53 -0.25
CA GLU A 44 -4.56 22.99 0.22
C GLU A 44 -4.28 22.61 1.70
N PRO A 45 -2.99 22.50 2.09
CA PRO A 45 -1.81 22.69 1.23
C PRO A 45 -1.53 21.49 0.33
N TYR A 46 -1.25 21.74 -0.93
CA TYR A 46 -0.78 20.71 -1.86
C TYR A 46 0.24 21.25 -2.86
N GLU A 47 1.06 20.36 -3.40
CA GLU A 47 2.08 20.66 -4.41
C GLU A 47 1.99 19.68 -5.59
N VAL A 48 2.08 20.18 -6.80
CA VAL A 48 2.22 19.35 -8.00
C VAL A 48 3.68 18.90 -8.07
N LEU A 49 3.96 17.64 -7.80
CA LEU A 49 5.31 17.09 -7.70
C LEU A 49 5.44 15.79 -8.47
N ASN A 50 6.37 15.75 -9.43
CA ASN A 50 6.94 14.52 -9.92
C ASN A 50 8.18 14.19 -9.07
N VAL A 51 8.23 13.02 -8.45
CA VAL A 51 9.36 12.60 -7.60
C VAL A 51 10.70 12.44 -8.35
N LEU A 52 10.66 12.51 -9.68
CA LEU A 52 11.86 12.60 -10.53
C LEU A 52 12.42 14.03 -10.61
N ASP A 53 11.64 15.04 -10.24
CA ASP A 53 12.06 16.43 -10.15
C ASP A 53 12.68 16.71 -8.77
N ARG A 54 13.98 16.46 -8.70
CA ARG A 54 14.74 16.60 -7.47
C ARG A 54 14.76 18.05 -6.95
N GLU A 55 14.94 19.02 -7.82
CA GLU A 55 15.03 20.43 -7.44
C GLU A 55 13.72 20.90 -6.79
N LYS A 56 12.58 20.52 -7.38
CA LYS A 56 11.27 20.84 -6.81
C LYS A 56 11.04 20.15 -5.47
N LEU A 57 11.47 18.89 -5.33
CA LEU A 57 11.37 18.17 -4.06
C LEU A 57 12.20 18.84 -2.96
N ASP A 58 13.43 19.24 -3.26
CA ASP A 58 14.30 19.99 -2.33
C ASP A 58 13.68 21.34 -1.93
N ALA A 59 13.07 22.05 -2.89
CA ALA A 59 12.36 23.31 -2.63
C ALA A 59 11.17 23.12 -1.68
N ILE A 60 10.33 22.12 -1.91
CA ILE A 60 9.16 21.79 -1.06
C ILE A 60 9.61 21.46 0.37
N ILE A 61 10.62 20.60 0.53
CA ILE A 61 11.13 20.22 1.85
C ILE A 61 11.58 21.46 2.62
N LYS A 62 12.28 22.37 1.96
CA LYS A 62 12.79 23.60 2.57
C LYS A 62 11.67 24.60 2.88
N GLU A 63 10.76 24.84 1.92
CA GLU A 63 9.67 25.82 2.04
C GLU A 63 8.71 25.48 3.19
N TYR A 64 8.32 24.21 3.26
CA TYR A 64 7.38 23.71 4.28
C TYR A 64 8.08 23.22 5.54
N GLU A 65 9.42 23.26 5.61
CA GLU A 65 10.23 22.75 6.74
C GLU A 65 9.77 21.33 7.16
N ILE A 66 9.80 20.39 6.20
CA ILE A 66 9.23 19.04 6.36
C ILE A 66 10.06 18.21 7.36
N ASP A 67 9.38 17.68 8.39
CA ASP A 67 9.96 16.77 9.37
C ASP A 67 9.83 15.30 8.95
N VAL A 68 8.69 14.93 8.32
CA VAL A 68 8.36 13.53 7.99
C VAL A 68 7.84 13.44 6.56
N ILE A 69 8.31 12.43 5.80
CA ILE A 69 7.80 12.12 4.47
C ILE A 69 7.12 10.75 4.48
N TYR A 70 5.86 10.70 4.00
CA TYR A 70 5.22 9.46 3.58
C TYR A 70 5.37 9.34 2.07
N HIS A 71 6.27 8.46 1.62
CA HIS A 71 6.56 8.30 0.20
C HIS A 71 5.72 7.18 -0.41
N LEU A 72 4.56 7.58 -1.00
CA LEU A 72 3.60 6.65 -1.60
C LEU A 72 3.65 6.64 -3.13
N ALA A 73 4.35 7.58 -3.76
CA ALA A 73 4.44 7.68 -5.22
C ALA A 73 5.13 6.44 -5.79
N ALA A 74 4.40 5.64 -6.55
CA ALA A 74 4.90 4.43 -7.19
C ALA A 74 4.03 3.98 -8.36
N ILE A 75 4.62 3.30 -9.32
CA ILE A 75 3.92 2.51 -10.34
C ILE A 75 3.69 1.12 -9.77
N LEU A 76 2.43 0.62 -9.82
CA LEU A 76 2.03 -0.66 -9.25
C LEU A 76 2.36 -1.86 -10.16
N SER A 77 2.17 -3.09 -9.64
CA SER A 77 2.65 -4.34 -10.22
C SER A 77 2.24 -4.55 -11.69
N ALA A 78 0.95 -4.59 -12.03
CA ALA A 78 0.52 -4.86 -13.41
C ALA A 78 0.95 -3.74 -14.38
N LYS A 79 0.75 -2.46 -14.00
CA LYS A 79 1.22 -1.31 -14.79
C LYS A 79 2.74 -1.26 -14.90
N GLY A 80 3.46 -1.76 -13.90
CA GLY A 80 4.90 -1.88 -13.93
C GLY A 80 5.41 -2.88 -14.97
N GLU A 81 4.65 -3.96 -15.19
CA GLU A 81 4.98 -4.93 -16.25
C GLU A 81 4.60 -4.43 -17.66
N GLU A 82 3.58 -3.58 -17.79
CA GLU A 82 3.26 -2.90 -19.06
C GLU A 82 4.35 -1.91 -19.47
N ASN A 83 5.01 -1.25 -18.53
CA ASN A 83 6.12 -0.31 -18.79
C ASN A 83 7.21 -0.41 -17.71
N PRO A 84 8.08 -1.44 -17.80
CA PRO A 84 9.12 -1.67 -16.78
C PRO A 84 10.14 -0.53 -16.65
N GLN A 85 10.42 0.19 -17.74
CA GLN A 85 11.35 1.32 -17.75
C GLN A 85 10.80 2.49 -16.93
N LEU A 86 9.52 2.82 -17.11
CA LEU A 86 8.86 3.86 -16.30
C LEU A 86 8.76 3.42 -14.84
N CYS A 87 8.44 2.15 -14.59
CA CYS A 87 8.40 1.59 -13.24
C CYS A 87 9.76 1.74 -12.55
N PHE A 88 10.85 1.39 -13.23
CA PHE A 88 12.21 1.59 -12.73
C PHE A 88 12.49 3.06 -12.41
N GLN A 89 12.22 3.96 -13.35
CA GLN A 89 12.46 5.39 -13.14
C GLN A 89 11.73 5.93 -11.90
N VAL A 90 10.42 5.71 -11.82
CA VAL A 90 9.61 6.26 -10.73
C VAL A 90 9.93 5.58 -9.40
N ASN A 91 10.00 4.26 -9.38
CA ASN A 91 10.11 3.50 -8.12
C ASN A 91 11.55 3.38 -7.61
N VAL A 92 12.57 3.46 -8.47
CA VAL A 92 13.98 3.39 -8.07
C VAL A 92 14.58 4.78 -7.98
N ASN A 93 14.58 5.55 -9.08
CA ASN A 93 15.15 6.88 -9.08
C ASN A 93 14.33 7.84 -8.22
N GLY A 94 12.99 7.71 -8.20
CA GLY A 94 12.11 8.50 -7.33
C GLY A 94 12.40 8.25 -5.85
N VAL A 95 12.54 6.99 -5.43
CA VAL A 95 12.94 6.64 -4.05
C VAL A 95 14.31 7.22 -3.72
N TYR A 96 15.29 7.07 -4.61
CA TYR A 96 16.62 7.64 -4.41
C TYR A 96 16.57 9.16 -4.23
N ASN A 97 15.81 9.86 -5.07
CA ASN A 97 15.62 11.30 -4.96
C ASN A 97 15.03 11.71 -3.61
N VAL A 98 14.01 10.97 -3.14
CA VAL A 98 13.36 11.24 -1.84
C VAL A 98 14.32 11.01 -0.69
N LEU A 99 15.09 9.92 -0.70
CA LEU A 99 16.09 9.62 0.33
C LEU A 99 17.18 10.70 0.40
N GLU A 100 17.71 11.13 -0.75
CA GLU A 100 18.75 12.17 -0.80
C GLU A 100 18.21 13.57 -0.45
N ALA A 101 16.99 13.90 -0.92
CA ALA A 101 16.36 15.17 -0.57
C ALA A 101 16.09 15.25 0.93
N ALA A 102 15.57 14.17 1.52
CA ALA A 102 15.33 14.10 2.96
C ALA A 102 16.62 14.22 3.78
N ARG A 103 17.67 13.47 3.40
CA ARG A 103 18.96 13.52 4.07
C ARG A 103 19.56 14.92 4.06
N LEU A 104 19.57 15.60 2.91
CA LEU A 104 20.16 16.93 2.74
C LEU A 104 19.28 18.04 3.31
N GLY A 105 17.95 17.85 3.29
CA GLY A 105 16.97 18.80 3.82
C GLY A 105 16.74 18.69 5.33
N GLY A 106 17.37 17.73 6.01
CA GLY A 106 17.25 17.57 7.47
C GLY A 106 15.91 16.94 7.90
N VAL A 107 15.23 16.20 7.00
CA VAL A 107 14.04 15.43 7.34
C VAL A 107 14.40 14.36 8.37
N GLU A 108 13.57 14.23 9.41
CA GLU A 108 13.85 13.30 10.51
C GLU A 108 13.49 11.86 10.16
N LYS A 109 12.38 11.68 9.39
CA LYS A 109 11.81 10.35 9.13
C LYS A 109 11.19 10.21 7.76
N ILE A 110 11.33 9.02 7.17
CA ILE A 110 10.62 8.62 5.95
C ILE A 110 9.86 7.32 6.19
N ILE A 111 8.60 7.29 5.78
CA ILE A 111 7.79 6.08 5.73
C ILE A 111 7.60 5.68 4.27
N ILE A 112 8.11 4.51 3.91
CA ILE A 112 8.02 3.96 2.54
C ILE A 112 7.23 2.65 2.60
N PRO A 113 5.99 2.58 2.10
CA PRO A 113 5.30 1.30 1.99
C PRO A 113 6.06 0.35 1.07
N SER A 114 6.42 -0.81 1.60
CA SER A 114 6.82 -1.98 0.83
C SER A 114 5.60 -2.86 0.56
N THR A 115 5.79 -4.08 0.12
CA THR A 115 4.71 -4.94 -0.39
C THR A 115 5.09 -6.41 -0.29
N ILE A 116 4.11 -7.30 -0.26
CA ILE A 116 4.34 -8.74 -0.44
C ILE A 116 4.97 -9.08 -1.81
N ALA A 117 4.93 -8.16 -2.77
CA ALA A 117 5.57 -8.34 -4.08
C ALA A 117 7.12 -8.39 -4.02
N VAL A 118 7.75 -8.11 -2.88
CA VAL A 118 9.19 -8.36 -2.64
C VAL A 118 9.52 -9.84 -2.55
N PHE A 119 8.53 -10.67 -2.27
CA PHE A 119 8.66 -12.12 -2.24
C PHE A 119 8.66 -12.70 -3.65
N GLY A 120 9.18 -13.90 -3.78
CA GLY A 120 9.25 -14.63 -5.04
C GLY A 120 9.04 -16.13 -4.82
N PRO A 121 9.09 -16.94 -5.88
CA PRO A 121 8.82 -18.39 -5.80
C PRO A 121 9.75 -19.17 -4.87
N GLU A 122 10.94 -18.65 -4.59
CA GLU A 122 11.89 -19.27 -3.65
C GLU A 122 11.68 -18.80 -2.19
N THR A 123 10.77 -17.88 -1.94
CA THR A 123 10.44 -17.46 -0.58
C THR A 123 9.69 -18.60 0.13
N PRO A 124 10.12 -19.02 1.33
CA PRO A 124 9.42 -20.07 2.06
C PRO A 124 8.02 -19.61 2.50
N ASP A 125 7.16 -20.59 2.80
CA ASP A 125 5.86 -20.29 3.42
C ASP A 125 6.05 -19.63 4.79
N TYR A 126 5.12 -18.73 5.16
CA TYR A 126 5.18 -17.94 6.39
C TYR A 126 6.51 -17.16 6.54
N PRO A 127 6.92 -16.38 5.52
CA PRO A 127 8.19 -15.67 5.57
C PRO A 127 8.20 -14.64 6.69
N LYS A 128 9.33 -14.59 7.41
CA LYS A 128 9.66 -13.54 8.38
C LYS A 128 10.31 -12.35 7.66
N GLU A 129 10.66 -11.31 8.40
CA GLU A 129 11.34 -10.12 7.87
C GLU A 129 12.65 -10.47 7.15
N VAL A 130 13.46 -11.35 7.76
CA VAL A 130 14.69 -11.85 7.16
C VAL A 130 14.40 -13.13 6.39
N THR A 131 14.31 -13.02 5.08
CA THR A 131 13.98 -14.14 4.20
C THR A 131 14.53 -13.91 2.78
N ILE A 132 14.31 -14.87 1.89
CA ILE A 132 14.69 -14.75 0.47
C ILE A 132 13.76 -13.77 -0.22
N LEU A 133 14.31 -12.66 -0.71
CA LEU A 133 13.61 -11.65 -1.50
C LEU A 133 14.08 -11.75 -2.96
N LYS A 134 13.36 -12.54 -3.75
CA LYS A 134 13.65 -12.75 -5.19
C LYS A 134 12.40 -12.55 -6.06
N PRO A 135 11.87 -11.32 -6.10
CA PRO A 135 10.70 -11.04 -6.92
C PRO A 135 11.03 -11.21 -8.41
N ARG A 136 9.99 -11.47 -9.22
CA ARG A 136 10.09 -11.63 -10.67
C ARG A 136 9.42 -10.50 -11.45
N THR A 137 8.94 -9.47 -10.76
CA THR A 137 8.35 -8.28 -11.38
C THR A 137 9.23 -7.07 -11.16
N MET A 138 9.22 -6.10 -12.10
CA MET A 138 9.95 -4.85 -11.95
C MET A 138 9.49 -4.09 -10.70
N TYR A 139 8.19 -4.13 -10.41
CA TYR A 139 7.63 -3.56 -9.18
C TYR A 139 8.25 -4.18 -7.91
N GLY A 140 8.27 -5.51 -7.82
CA GLY A 140 8.87 -6.21 -6.68
C GLY A 140 10.36 -5.90 -6.52
N ILE A 141 11.12 -5.92 -7.63
CA ILE A 141 12.54 -5.56 -7.66
C ILE A 141 12.75 -4.14 -7.13
N SER A 142 11.94 -3.19 -7.59
CA SER A 142 12.02 -1.80 -7.15
C SER A 142 11.71 -1.62 -5.65
N LYS A 143 10.82 -2.44 -5.10
CA LYS A 143 10.49 -2.42 -3.68
C LYS A 143 11.58 -3.06 -2.82
N VAL A 144 12.24 -4.12 -3.29
CA VAL A 144 13.46 -4.65 -2.64
C VAL A 144 14.55 -3.59 -2.62
N PHE A 145 14.75 -2.87 -3.74
CA PHE A 145 15.67 -1.73 -3.77
C PHE A 145 15.32 -0.69 -2.70
N ALA A 146 14.05 -0.31 -2.58
CA ALA A 146 13.59 0.68 -1.60
C ALA A 146 13.87 0.26 -0.17
N GLU A 147 13.66 -1.03 0.18
CA GLU A 147 13.99 -1.57 1.50
C GLU A 147 15.49 -1.50 1.78
N LEU A 148 16.32 -2.03 0.87
CA LEU A 148 17.77 -2.04 1.04
C LEU A 148 18.37 -0.63 1.05
N ALA A 149 17.87 0.27 0.20
CA ALA A 149 18.30 1.67 0.20
C ALA A 149 17.88 2.37 1.50
N GLY A 150 16.67 2.15 1.99
CA GLY A 150 16.20 2.69 3.27
C GLY A 150 17.07 2.23 4.45
N GLU A 151 17.39 0.93 4.53
CA GLU A 151 18.32 0.40 5.53
C GLU A 151 19.73 1.01 5.40
N TYR A 152 20.23 1.16 4.16
CA TYR A 152 21.53 1.80 3.92
C TYR A 152 21.55 3.25 4.43
N TYR A 153 20.50 4.05 4.13
CA TYR A 153 20.42 5.44 4.58
C TYR A 153 20.32 5.55 6.11
N TYR A 154 19.60 4.63 6.75
CA TYR A 154 19.56 4.55 8.21
C TYR A 154 20.94 4.23 8.77
N ASN A 155 21.60 3.19 8.30
CA ASN A 155 22.89 2.74 8.83
C ASN A 155 24.03 3.73 8.54
N LYS A 156 24.01 4.36 7.36
CA LYS A 156 25.09 5.24 6.91
C LYS A 156 24.95 6.68 7.40
N TYR A 157 23.72 7.19 7.41
CA TYR A 157 23.45 8.60 7.64
C TYR A 157 22.57 8.88 8.86
N GLY A 158 22.03 7.86 9.51
CA GLY A 158 21.12 8.00 10.64
C GLY A 158 19.72 8.49 10.26
N LEU A 159 19.37 8.52 8.97
CA LEU A 159 18.03 8.89 8.53
C LEU A 159 17.03 7.78 8.91
N ASP A 160 16.02 8.12 9.69
CA ASP A 160 15.03 7.13 10.17
C ASP A 160 14.07 6.73 9.05
N VAL A 161 14.44 5.70 8.29
CA VAL A 161 13.60 5.12 7.23
C VAL A 161 12.89 3.88 7.75
N ARG A 162 11.55 3.86 7.61
CA ARG A 162 10.69 2.76 8.06
C ARG A 162 9.70 2.38 6.98
N GLY A 163 9.25 1.13 6.99
CA GLY A 163 8.20 0.69 6.10
C GLY A 163 7.52 -0.60 6.54
N VAL A 164 6.38 -0.87 5.93
CA VAL A 164 5.64 -2.13 6.10
C VAL A 164 5.48 -2.80 4.76
N ARG A 165 5.62 -4.12 4.71
CA ARG A 165 5.29 -4.95 3.55
C ARG A 165 3.79 -5.16 3.55
N LEU A 166 3.08 -4.26 2.87
CA LEU A 166 1.63 -4.32 2.76
C LEU A 166 1.21 -5.53 1.91
N PRO A 167 0.20 -6.28 2.35
CA PRO A 167 -0.50 -7.26 1.52
C PRO A 167 -1.42 -6.58 0.51
N GLY A 168 -2.33 -7.34 -0.12
CA GLY A 168 -3.38 -6.77 -0.96
C GLY A 168 -4.29 -5.84 -0.15
N VAL A 169 -4.33 -4.56 -0.51
CA VAL A 169 -5.11 -3.55 0.22
C VAL A 169 -6.49 -3.39 -0.41
N ILE A 170 -7.52 -3.55 0.42
CA ILE A 170 -8.93 -3.49 0.02
C ILE A 170 -9.53 -2.17 0.54
N SER A 171 -10.20 -1.40 -0.34
CA SER A 171 -10.90 -0.17 0.01
C SER A 171 -12.15 0.02 -0.84
N TRP A 172 -13.23 0.55 -0.23
CA TRP A 172 -14.42 0.97 -0.96
C TRP A 172 -14.31 2.38 -1.54
N LYS A 173 -13.40 3.20 -1.04
CA LYS A 173 -13.31 4.61 -1.44
C LYS A 173 -12.68 4.80 -2.81
N THR A 174 -11.60 4.07 -3.08
CA THR A 174 -10.88 4.18 -4.34
C THR A 174 -11.12 2.93 -5.19
N PRO A 175 -11.49 3.07 -6.46
CA PRO A 175 -11.61 1.95 -7.39
C PRO A 175 -10.29 1.19 -7.56
N PRO A 176 -10.33 -0.07 -7.98
CA PRO A 176 -9.14 -0.85 -8.32
C PRO A 176 -8.22 -0.12 -9.29
N GLY A 177 -6.91 -0.23 -9.10
CA GLY A 177 -5.90 0.52 -9.84
C GLY A 177 -5.02 -0.29 -10.80
N GLY A 178 -5.29 -1.58 -10.97
CA GLY A 178 -4.48 -2.51 -11.78
C GLY A 178 -3.46 -3.29 -10.95
N GLY A 179 -3.80 -3.66 -9.72
CA GLY A 179 -3.03 -4.58 -8.88
C GLY A 179 -3.45 -6.03 -9.10
N THR A 180 -2.52 -6.96 -8.84
CA THR A 180 -2.80 -8.41 -8.92
C THR A 180 -3.85 -8.87 -7.92
N THR A 181 -4.03 -8.14 -6.81
CA THR A 181 -5.00 -8.42 -5.75
C THR A 181 -6.34 -7.70 -5.93
N ASP A 182 -6.51 -6.95 -7.00
CA ASP A 182 -7.69 -6.10 -7.22
C ASP A 182 -8.99 -6.91 -7.37
N TYR A 183 -8.90 -8.22 -7.71
CA TYR A 183 -10.07 -9.10 -7.72
C TYR A 183 -10.85 -9.06 -6.40
N ALA A 184 -10.15 -8.85 -5.28
CA ALA A 184 -10.78 -8.78 -3.96
C ALA A 184 -11.62 -7.49 -3.77
N VAL A 185 -11.39 -6.46 -4.55
CA VAL A 185 -12.20 -5.23 -4.59
C VAL A 185 -13.25 -5.31 -5.69
N GLU A 186 -12.85 -5.77 -6.89
CA GLU A 186 -13.73 -5.88 -8.06
C GLU A 186 -14.93 -6.79 -7.81
N ALA A 187 -14.75 -7.87 -7.02
CA ALA A 187 -15.82 -8.77 -6.65
C ALA A 187 -16.96 -8.08 -5.90
N PHE A 188 -16.67 -7.12 -5.01
CA PHE A 188 -17.70 -6.34 -4.31
C PHE A 188 -18.45 -5.40 -5.24
N TYR A 189 -17.74 -4.69 -6.14
CA TYR A 189 -18.38 -3.86 -7.16
C TYR A 189 -19.30 -4.69 -8.04
N ALA A 190 -18.80 -5.81 -8.55
CA ALA A 190 -19.56 -6.68 -9.43
C ALA A 190 -20.75 -7.33 -8.71
N ALA A 191 -20.62 -7.69 -7.45
CA ALA A 191 -21.72 -8.24 -6.66
C ALA A 191 -22.88 -7.24 -6.54
N ILE A 192 -22.59 -5.97 -6.29
CA ILE A 192 -23.60 -4.90 -6.14
C ILE A 192 -24.16 -4.47 -7.50
N GLU A 193 -23.34 -4.38 -8.53
CA GLU A 193 -23.76 -3.84 -9.83
C GLU A 193 -24.40 -4.88 -10.74
N LYS A 194 -23.89 -6.10 -10.73
CA LYS A 194 -24.20 -7.15 -11.72
C LYS A 194 -24.69 -8.47 -11.11
N GLY A 195 -24.47 -8.70 -9.81
CA GLY A 195 -24.74 -9.98 -9.15
C GLY A 195 -23.84 -11.14 -9.60
N HIS A 196 -22.79 -10.85 -10.38
CA HIS A 196 -21.87 -11.86 -10.90
C HIS A 196 -20.46 -11.29 -11.09
N TYR A 197 -19.43 -12.11 -10.77
CA TYR A 197 -18.03 -11.79 -11.02
C TYR A 197 -17.26 -12.99 -11.57
N THR A 198 -16.39 -12.75 -12.55
CA THR A 198 -15.43 -13.75 -13.04
C THR A 198 -14.04 -13.39 -12.52
N TYR A 199 -13.55 -14.20 -11.56
CA TYR A 199 -12.21 -14.03 -11.02
C TYR A 199 -11.15 -14.39 -12.06
N PHE A 200 -10.07 -13.60 -12.12
CA PHE A 200 -8.90 -13.89 -12.94
C PHE A 200 -7.84 -14.72 -12.21
N VAL A 201 -8.20 -15.28 -11.08
CA VAL A 201 -7.41 -16.23 -10.29
C VAL A 201 -8.23 -17.48 -10.03
N SER A 202 -7.58 -18.59 -9.69
CA SER A 202 -8.28 -19.84 -9.32
C SER A 202 -9.01 -19.70 -7.99
N GLU A 203 -10.01 -20.54 -7.77
CA GLU A 203 -10.85 -20.51 -6.56
C GLU A 203 -10.05 -20.65 -5.27
N ASP A 204 -8.96 -21.46 -5.29
CA ASP A 204 -8.11 -21.76 -4.15
C ASP A 204 -6.95 -20.79 -3.98
N THR A 205 -6.80 -19.80 -4.88
CA THR A 205 -5.73 -18.79 -4.77
C THR A 205 -5.91 -18.02 -3.48
N THR A 206 -5.04 -18.28 -2.51
CA THR A 206 -5.03 -17.65 -1.20
C THR A 206 -3.92 -16.62 -1.13
N LEU A 207 -4.25 -15.38 -0.76
CA LEU A 207 -3.28 -14.31 -0.60
C LEU A 207 -3.50 -13.55 0.71
N PRO A 208 -2.42 -12.99 1.29
CA PRO A 208 -2.54 -12.06 2.41
C PRO A 208 -3.22 -10.78 1.94
N MET A 209 -4.15 -10.30 2.73
CA MET A 209 -4.97 -9.13 2.46
C MET A 209 -5.07 -8.23 3.70
N MET A 210 -5.44 -6.99 3.47
CA MET A 210 -5.65 -6.00 4.54
C MET A 210 -6.73 -4.99 4.14
N TYR A 211 -7.61 -4.66 5.06
CA TYR A 211 -8.55 -3.57 4.84
C TYR A 211 -7.85 -2.21 5.00
N MET A 212 -8.25 -1.20 4.25
CA MET A 212 -7.58 0.12 4.23
C MET A 212 -7.43 0.75 5.64
N PRO A 213 -8.41 0.71 6.54
CA PRO A 213 -8.21 1.25 7.88
C PRO A 213 -7.03 0.63 8.63
N ASP A 214 -6.80 -0.68 8.47
CA ASP A 214 -5.64 -1.36 9.05
C ASP A 214 -4.34 -0.99 8.34
N ALA A 215 -4.36 -0.79 7.03
CA ALA A 215 -3.18 -0.32 6.28
C ALA A 215 -2.74 1.09 6.74
N LEU A 216 -3.71 1.99 6.92
CA LEU A 216 -3.45 3.33 7.45
C LEU A 216 -2.94 3.29 8.90
N LYS A 217 -3.53 2.42 9.72
CA LYS A 217 -3.08 2.17 11.10
C LYS A 217 -1.64 1.66 11.13
N ALA A 218 -1.29 0.68 10.28
CA ALA A 218 0.06 0.14 10.21
C ALA A 218 1.10 1.21 9.87
N LEU A 219 0.83 2.04 8.85
CA LEU A 219 1.72 3.12 8.43
C LEU A 219 1.91 4.18 9.53
N THR A 220 0.83 4.61 10.17
CA THR A 220 0.88 5.66 11.18
C THR A 220 1.42 5.16 12.51
N GLN A 221 1.08 3.95 12.92
CA GLN A 221 1.57 3.34 14.15
C GLN A 221 3.08 3.05 14.07
N LEU A 222 3.58 2.51 12.93
CA LEU A 222 5.00 2.31 12.74
C LEU A 222 5.76 3.65 12.70
N ALA A 223 5.18 4.69 12.10
CA ALA A 223 5.79 6.03 12.08
C ALA A 223 6.02 6.59 13.48
N GLU A 224 5.15 6.26 14.42
CA GLU A 224 5.17 6.74 15.82
C GLU A 224 5.84 5.77 16.79
N ALA A 225 6.14 4.56 16.34
CA ALA A 225 6.77 3.55 17.19
C ALA A 225 8.11 4.03 17.75
N ASP A 226 8.38 3.67 19.01
CA ASP A 226 9.64 3.95 19.67
C ASP A 226 10.80 3.33 18.88
N PRO A 227 11.76 4.14 18.37
CA PRO A 227 12.87 3.66 17.57
C PRO A 227 13.75 2.64 18.31
N THR A 228 13.80 2.68 19.63
CA THR A 228 14.60 1.75 20.44
C THR A 228 14.04 0.35 20.50
N ARG A 229 12.74 0.17 20.20
CA ARG A 229 12.07 -1.13 20.15
C ARG A 229 12.20 -1.80 18.77
N LEU A 230 12.53 -1.04 17.72
CA LEU A 230 12.51 -1.54 16.35
C LEU A 230 13.74 -2.37 16.00
N ARG A 231 13.57 -3.69 15.86
CA ARG A 231 14.62 -4.61 15.38
C ARG A 231 14.87 -4.50 13.87
N PHE A 232 13.83 -4.11 13.12
CA PHE A 232 13.87 -3.99 11.66
C PHE A 232 13.48 -2.58 11.20
N ARG A 233 13.84 -2.24 9.96
CA ARG A 233 13.34 -1.02 9.30
C ARG A 233 12.09 -1.28 8.48
N PHE A 234 11.96 -2.51 7.96
CA PHE A 234 10.80 -2.94 7.19
C PHE A 234 10.17 -4.17 7.85
N TYR A 235 8.86 -4.10 8.09
CA TYR A 235 8.09 -5.12 8.81
C TYR A 235 7.04 -5.77 7.93
N ASN A 236 6.84 -7.05 8.10
CA ASN A 236 5.65 -7.74 7.62
C ASN A 236 4.43 -7.29 8.42
N VAL A 237 3.30 -7.07 7.74
CA VAL A 237 2.00 -6.85 8.37
C VAL A 237 0.92 -7.57 7.58
N VAL A 238 -0.06 -8.15 8.25
CA VAL A 238 -1.19 -8.81 7.62
C VAL A 238 -2.48 -8.55 8.40
N GLY A 239 -3.57 -8.33 7.68
CA GLY A 239 -4.91 -8.25 8.26
C GLY A 239 -5.57 -9.63 8.32
N MET A 240 -5.58 -10.30 7.18
CA MET A 240 -6.21 -11.59 6.97
C MET A 240 -5.58 -12.31 5.76
N SER A 241 -5.77 -13.62 5.64
CA SER A 241 -5.49 -14.37 4.42
C SER A 241 -6.74 -15.15 4.04
N PHE A 242 -7.13 -15.11 2.78
CA PHE A 242 -8.31 -15.84 2.30
C PHE A 242 -8.18 -16.19 0.82
N SER A 243 -8.89 -17.22 0.41
CA SER A 243 -9.00 -17.63 -0.98
C SER A 243 -10.11 -16.83 -1.72
N ALA A 244 -10.05 -16.83 -3.06
CA ALA A 244 -11.12 -16.24 -3.88
C ALA A 244 -12.49 -16.91 -3.61
N LYS A 245 -12.48 -18.22 -3.30
CA LYS A 245 -13.67 -18.96 -2.90
C LYS A 245 -14.24 -18.50 -1.56
N GLU A 246 -13.41 -18.35 -0.53
CA GLU A 246 -13.83 -17.85 0.79
C GLU A 246 -14.43 -16.45 0.68
N LEU A 247 -13.82 -15.56 -0.13
CA LEU A 247 -14.37 -14.24 -0.41
C LEU A 247 -15.76 -14.34 -1.07
N THR A 248 -15.91 -15.21 -2.07
CA THR A 248 -17.19 -15.46 -2.74
C THR A 248 -18.25 -15.92 -1.75
N GLU A 249 -17.91 -16.84 -0.84
CA GLU A 249 -18.85 -17.38 0.16
C GLU A 249 -19.29 -16.29 1.15
N VAL A 250 -18.38 -15.42 1.58
CA VAL A 250 -18.72 -14.31 2.47
C VAL A 250 -19.60 -13.27 1.75
N ILE A 251 -19.32 -12.95 0.49
CA ILE A 251 -20.19 -12.07 -0.31
C ILE A 251 -21.58 -12.70 -0.47
N LYS A 252 -21.68 -14.00 -0.75
CA LYS A 252 -22.98 -14.72 -0.89
C LYS A 252 -23.81 -14.71 0.39
N LYS A 253 -23.18 -14.74 1.58
CA LYS A 253 -23.93 -14.60 2.85
C LYS A 253 -24.64 -13.25 2.94
N LEU A 254 -24.08 -12.20 2.35
CA LEU A 254 -24.59 -10.83 2.40
C LEU A 254 -25.46 -10.50 1.18
N ILE A 255 -25.13 -11.06 0.01
CA ILE A 255 -25.83 -10.92 -1.26
C ILE A 255 -26.16 -12.33 -1.81
N PRO A 256 -27.27 -12.97 -1.41
CA PRO A 256 -27.53 -14.38 -1.69
C PRO A 256 -27.60 -14.76 -3.17
N HIS A 257 -27.94 -13.82 -4.06
CA HIS A 257 -28.00 -14.04 -5.50
C HIS A 257 -26.66 -13.87 -6.23
N PHE A 258 -25.58 -13.52 -5.52
CA PHE A 258 -24.25 -13.38 -6.11
C PHE A 258 -23.73 -14.71 -6.63
N THR A 259 -23.16 -14.70 -7.82
CA THR A 259 -22.54 -15.86 -8.48
C THR A 259 -21.11 -15.53 -8.90
N ALA A 260 -20.28 -16.55 -9.01
CA ALA A 260 -18.88 -16.35 -9.42
C ALA A 260 -18.41 -17.48 -10.34
N ASP A 261 -17.56 -17.10 -11.29
CA ASP A 261 -16.74 -18.01 -12.11
C ASP A 261 -15.25 -17.74 -11.82
N TYR A 262 -14.42 -18.74 -12.11
CA TYR A 262 -12.96 -18.65 -11.95
C TYR A 262 -12.29 -18.97 -13.28
N LYS A 263 -11.64 -17.98 -13.90
CA LYS A 263 -10.95 -18.09 -15.19
C LYS A 263 -9.58 -17.44 -15.09
N PRO A 264 -8.58 -18.16 -14.54
CA PRO A 264 -7.24 -17.64 -14.36
C PRO A 264 -6.64 -17.12 -15.67
N ASP A 265 -5.98 -15.93 -15.59
CA ASP A 265 -5.18 -15.34 -16.65
C ASP A 265 -3.70 -15.23 -16.25
N GLU A 266 -2.91 -14.46 -16.97
CA GLU A 266 -1.47 -14.29 -16.66
C GLU A 266 -1.20 -13.74 -15.26
N ARG A 267 -2.15 -13.04 -14.62
CA ARG A 267 -2.03 -12.53 -13.24
C ARG A 267 -2.00 -13.65 -12.21
N GLN A 268 -2.56 -14.83 -12.52
CA GLN A 268 -2.44 -16.01 -11.67
C GLN A 268 -0.99 -16.36 -11.38
N LYS A 269 -0.11 -16.28 -12.38
CA LYS A 269 1.33 -16.58 -12.21
C LYS A 269 2.03 -15.61 -11.26
N ILE A 270 1.58 -14.37 -11.23
CA ILE A 270 2.09 -13.36 -10.29
C ILE A 270 1.58 -13.71 -8.87
N ALA A 271 0.29 -13.98 -8.72
CA ALA A 271 -0.31 -14.36 -7.46
C ALA A 271 0.37 -15.60 -6.84
N GLU A 272 0.59 -16.64 -7.64
CA GLU A 272 1.27 -17.88 -7.21
C GLU A 272 2.74 -17.69 -6.83
N SER A 273 3.36 -16.58 -7.24
CA SER A 273 4.75 -16.27 -6.88
C SER A 273 4.88 -15.66 -5.47
N TRP A 274 3.78 -15.36 -4.81
CA TRP A 274 3.74 -14.78 -3.48
C TRP A 274 3.28 -15.81 -2.45
N PRO A 275 3.76 -15.73 -1.19
CA PRO A 275 3.31 -16.61 -0.13
C PRO A 275 1.82 -16.40 0.18
N SER A 276 1.11 -17.47 0.49
CA SER A 276 -0.31 -17.43 0.89
C SER A 276 -0.50 -16.81 2.29
N HIS A 277 0.53 -16.86 3.12
CA HIS A 277 0.55 -16.32 4.46
C HIS A 277 1.90 -15.66 4.73
N ILE A 278 1.94 -14.72 5.67
CA ILE A 278 3.17 -14.07 6.12
C ILE A 278 3.20 -14.00 7.65
N ASP A 279 4.40 -14.08 8.22
CA ASP A 279 4.62 -13.95 9.66
C ASP A 279 4.78 -12.46 10.00
N ASP A 280 3.89 -11.90 10.82
CA ASP A 280 3.93 -10.53 11.32
C ASP A 280 4.24 -10.43 12.82
N SER A 281 4.78 -11.50 13.40
CA SER A 281 5.08 -11.59 14.84
C SER A 281 6.04 -10.48 15.30
N ALA A 282 7.04 -10.12 14.50
CA ALA A 282 7.95 -9.04 14.84
C ALA A 282 7.25 -7.67 14.95
N ALA A 283 6.31 -7.39 14.07
CA ALA A 283 5.51 -6.16 14.17
C ALA A 283 4.67 -6.12 15.45
N ARG A 284 4.08 -7.27 15.82
CA ARG A 284 3.31 -7.41 17.06
C ARG A 284 4.15 -7.21 18.31
N GLU A 285 5.37 -7.73 18.32
CA GLU A 285 6.30 -7.63 19.45
C GLU A 285 6.93 -6.24 19.58
N ASP A 286 7.38 -5.66 18.45
CA ASP A 286 8.20 -4.46 18.47
C ASP A 286 7.39 -3.18 18.60
N TRP A 287 6.20 -3.12 18.01
CA TRP A 287 5.38 -1.91 18.01
C TRP A 287 3.88 -2.16 18.17
N ASP A 288 3.52 -3.29 18.81
CA ASP A 288 2.17 -3.62 19.26
C ASP A 288 1.14 -3.67 18.10
N TRP A 289 1.60 -4.08 16.89
CA TRP A 289 0.74 -4.23 15.73
C TRP A 289 -0.38 -5.23 16.00
N LYS A 290 -1.60 -4.85 15.60
CA LYS A 290 -2.75 -5.74 15.62
C LYS A 290 -3.77 -5.25 14.60
N PRO A 291 -4.22 -6.09 13.65
CA PRO A 291 -5.34 -5.74 12.77
C PRO A 291 -6.65 -5.68 13.56
N ASP A 292 -7.54 -4.79 13.14
CA ASP A 292 -8.87 -4.60 13.74
C ASP A 292 -9.98 -5.25 12.89
N TRP A 293 -9.68 -5.66 11.67
CA TRP A 293 -10.65 -6.14 10.69
C TRP A 293 -10.39 -7.59 10.28
N ASP A 294 -11.45 -8.40 10.30
CA ASP A 294 -11.52 -9.73 9.69
C ASP A 294 -12.31 -9.68 8.38
N LEU A 295 -12.36 -10.81 7.67
CA LEU A 295 -13.01 -10.93 6.37
C LEU A 295 -14.51 -10.61 6.44
N GLU A 296 -15.23 -11.08 7.45
CA GLU A 296 -16.69 -10.89 7.54
C GLU A 296 -17.04 -9.43 7.86
N ARG A 297 -16.33 -8.83 8.80
CA ARG A 297 -16.49 -7.41 9.16
C ARG A 297 -16.14 -6.50 7.98
N MET A 298 -15.03 -6.76 7.30
CA MET A 298 -14.61 -6.02 6.12
C MET A 298 -15.64 -6.13 4.99
N ALA A 299 -16.11 -7.35 4.69
CA ALA A 299 -17.10 -7.57 3.62
C ALA A 299 -18.41 -6.81 3.89
N LYS A 300 -18.88 -6.80 5.12
CA LYS A 300 -20.07 -6.04 5.52
C LYS A 300 -19.86 -4.53 5.29
N ASP A 301 -18.77 -3.98 5.76
CA ASP A 301 -18.44 -2.55 5.60
C ASP A 301 -18.27 -2.17 4.13
N MET A 302 -17.59 -3.02 3.33
CA MET A 302 -17.44 -2.84 1.89
C MET A 302 -18.80 -2.75 1.19
N ILE A 303 -19.71 -3.71 1.43
CA ILE A 303 -21.03 -3.76 0.80
C ILE A 303 -21.87 -2.55 1.21
N GLU A 304 -21.94 -2.24 2.51
CA GLU A 304 -22.71 -1.10 3.01
C GLU A 304 -22.26 0.24 2.39
N ASN A 305 -20.96 0.49 2.35
CA ASN A 305 -20.44 1.75 1.84
C ASN A 305 -20.46 1.82 0.30
N LEU A 306 -20.14 0.74 -0.40
CA LEU A 306 -20.26 0.69 -1.86
C LEU A 306 -21.69 0.83 -2.33
N SER A 307 -22.65 0.19 -1.68
CA SER A 307 -24.08 0.32 -2.02
C SER A 307 -24.54 1.78 -1.91
N LYS A 308 -24.16 2.48 -0.83
CA LYS A 308 -24.43 3.92 -0.68
C LYS A 308 -23.76 4.74 -1.77
N LYS A 309 -22.47 4.48 -2.06
CA LYS A 309 -21.69 5.19 -3.06
C LYS A 309 -22.24 5.01 -4.48
N LEU A 310 -22.77 3.82 -4.79
CA LEU A 310 -23.32 3.46 -6.09
C LEU A 310 -24.84 3.76 -6.19
N GLY A 311 -25.48 4.20 -5.11
CA GLY A 311 -26.92 4.47 -5.07
C GLY A 311 -27.77 3.20 -5.28
N LYS A 312 -27.28 2.04 -4.85
CA LYS A 312 -27.96 0.74 -5.00
C LYS A 312 -28.34 0.17 -3.63
N SER A 313 -29.53 -0.41 -3.56
CA SER A 313 -29.93 -1.23 -2.42
C SER A 313 -29.59 -2.69 -2.70
N VAL A 314 -28.97 -3.34 -1.73
CA VAL A 314 -28.60 -4.77 -1.77
C VAL A 314 -29.36 -5.51 -0.70
#